data_2b04e6243cdb2c19b00cf8933b22fd65
#
_entry.id   2b04e6243cdb2c19b00cf8933b22fd65
#
_cell.length_a   1.000
_cell.length_b   1.000
_cell.length_c   1.000
_cell.angle_alpha   90.00
_cell.angle_beta   90.00
_cell.angle_gamma   90.00
#
_symmetry.space_group_name_H-M   'P 1'
#
loop_
_entity.id
_entity.type
_entity.pdbx_description
1 polymer ?
#
loop_
_entity_poly.entity_id
_entity_poly.type
_entity_poly.pdbx_seq_one_letter_code
_entity_poly.pdbx_strand_id
1 'polypeptide(L)'
;MAIPNSFQILQAVMEATPDAIFVKDLEGRYVLVNEAAARFLGKSPDEIIGKHDLELYPEETARQFIEDDRKVLESGNPHVFEGVATSETDRQAYLVTKGVYRDRGGRILGLFGISHDITELRRAQETIEQTREALFRSQKMEAVGQLTGGIAHDFNNILAIILGNVELLRAYLPKDRYADEIIDAVLRATLHGRDLTGHLLAFSRRRLLNPQPVNVNALVDSSVKLLGRTLGSTIRIITETRDDAGVAFVDPAALEAAILNIALNARDAMPDGGSLTIRTSAMKITKEPATDEDLKPGSYSVLALEDTGCGMTPDVLARAFEPFFTTKGTTRGTGLGLSMVYGFAKQTGGTVTIASQPGRGATVTMMLPLASGDARSSALSAAPVSVSATPRTILVVEDESEVRSIVRRQLESLGHKVLVAEGTTEALLLIQGPGAPDVLLTDVGLAEGMDGIELAEAARGIRPGLPVIFISGFTAVPEAQQRIRNAGAPLLSKPFSTPQLELAIGAVLRQERPRRRRTDRRRSRS
;
A
#
# COMPACT_ATOMS: atom_id res chain seq x y z
N MET A 1 -11.34 -66.76 28.96
CA MET A 1 -10.38 -65.73 28.59
C MET A 1 -9.52 -65.44 29.82
N ALA A 2 -8.21 -65.77 29.77
CA ALA A 2 -7.33 -65.43 30.87
C ALA A 2 -7.14 -63.89 30.89
N ILE A 3 -7.38 -63.27 32.08
CA ILE A 3 -7.11 -61.83 32.28
C ILE A 3 -5.60 -61.65 32.13
N PRO A 4 -5.10 -60.74 31.23
CA PRO A 4 -3.69 -60.51 31.10
C PRO A 4 -3.07 -60.09 32.44
N ASN A 5 -1.84 -60.51 32.70
CA ASN A 5 -1.12 -60.09 33.89
C ASN A 5 -0.98 -58.54 33.86
N SER A 6 -1.04 -57.86 35.01
CA SER A 6 -0.93 -56.42 35.15
C SER A 6 0.30 -55.83 34.41
N PHE A 7 1.36 -56.58 34.35
CA PHE A 7 2.59 -56.22 33.59
C PHE A 7 2.33 -56.15 32.07
N GLN A 8 1.59 -57.14 31.51
CA GLN A 8 1.25 -57.14 30.07
C GLN A 8 0.32 -55.98 29.69
N ILE A 9 -0.60 -55.62 30.59
CA ILE A 9 -1.49 -54.46 30.37
C ILE A 9 -0.69 -53.17 30.37
N LEU A 10 0.19 -52.97 31.35
CA LEU A 10 1.07 -51.78 31.43
C LEU A 10 1.95 -51.65 30.20
N GLN A 11 2.57 -52.75 29.76
CA GLN A 11 3.41 -52.74 28.56
C GLN A 11 2.57 -52.37 27.31
N ALA A 12 1.40 -52.95 27.14
CA ALA A 12 0.51 -52.62 26.01
C ALA A 12 0.08 -51.15 26.00
N VAL A 13 -0.21 -50.58 27.18
CA VAL A 13 -0.54 -49.13 27.31
C VAL A 13 0.64 -48.27 26.96
N MET A 14 1.85 -48.60 27.43
CA MET A 14 3.05 -47.87 27.13
C MET A 14 3.40 -47.87 25.64
N GLU A 15 3.21 -48.97 24.95
CA GLU A 15 3.49 -49.08 23.51
C GLU A 15 2.39 -48.43 22.64
N ALA A 16 1.15 -48.34 23.15
CA ALA A 16 0.04 -47.76 22.41
C ALA A 16 -0.02 -46.22 22.47
N THR A 17 0.70 -45.60 23.39
CA THR A 17 0.70 -44.12 23.51
C THR A 17 1.65 -43.46 22.49
N PRO A 18 1.26 -42.33 21.90
CA PRO A 18 2.16 -41.53 21.08
C PRO A 18 3.25 -40.81 21.92
N ASP A 19 3.08 -40.69 23.22
CA ASP A 19 4.01 -40.03 24.11
C ASP A 19 5.27 -40.87 24.33
N ALA A 20 6.43 -40.22 24.36
CA ALA A 20 7.67 -40.91 24.69
C ALA A 20 7.70 -41.19 26.21
N ILE A 21 7.80 -42.47 26.55
CA ILE A 21 7.89 -42.94 27.94
C ILE A 21 9.24 -43.55 28.18
N PHE A 22 9.92 -43.15 29.25
CA PHE A 22 11.19 -43.70 29.66
C PHE A 22 11.30 -43.83 31.16
N VAL A 23 12.16 -44.76 31.58
CA VAL A 23 12.54 -45.00 32.98
C VAL A 23 14.04 -45.04 33.05
N LYS A 24 14.65 -44.36 34.06
CA LYS A 24 16.06 -44.34 34.34
C LYS A 24 16.38 -44.81 35.76
N ASP A 25 17.51 -45.42 35.96
CA ASP A 25 18.05 -45.75 37.28
C ASP A 25 18.61 -44.50 37.98
N LEU A 26 19.19 -44.68 39.20
CA LEU A 26 19.80 -43.57 39.96
C LEU A 26 21.06 -43.01 39.31
N GLU A 27 21.73 -43.80 38.48
CA GLU A 27 22.91 -43.45 37.72
C GLU A 27 22.56 -42.71 36.39
N GLY A 28 21.25 -42.52 36.10
CA GLY A 28 20.77 -41.82 34.92
C GLY A 28 20.79 -42.67 33.63
N ARG A 29 20.90 -44.00 33.76
CA ARG A 29 20.87 -44.90 32.62
C ARG A 29 19.42 -45.33 32.32
N TYR A 30 19.10 -45.43 31.04
CA TYR A 30 17.78 -45.86 30.59
C TYR A 30 17.59 -47.34 30.92
N VAL A 31 16.53 -47.66 31.69
CA VAL A 31 16.13 -48.99 32.07
C VAL A 31 14.96 -49.50 31.20
N LEU A 32 14.13 -48.56 30.73
CA LEU A 32 12.98 -48.86 29.90
C LEU A 32 12.66 -47.68 29.02
N VAL A 33 12.31 -47.95 27.77
CA VAL A 33 11.76 -46.98 26.82
C VAL A 33 10.65 -47.64 26.00
N ASN A 34 9.67 -46.86 25.57
CA ASN A 34 8.67 -47.32 24.63
C ASN A 34 9.04 -47.02 23.18
N GLU A 35 8.30 -47.53 22.22
CA GLU A 35 8.47 -47.32 20.79
C GLU A 35 8.48 -45.81 20.40
N ALA A 36 7.70 -44.97 21.08
CA ALA A 36 7.65 -43.54 20.79
C ALA A 36 9.00 -42.84 21.13
N ALA A 37 9.58 -43.19 22.29
CA ALA A 37 10.91 -42.67 22.67
C ALA A 37 12.01 -43.19 21.74
N ALA A 38 11.93 -44.43 21.32
CA ALA A 38 12.89 -45.06 20.40
C ALA A 38 12.84 -44.40 19.00
N ARG A 39 11.63 -44.14 18.48
CA ARG A 39 11.42 -43.43 17.20
C ARG A 39 12.00 -42.02 17.20
N PHE A 40 11.83 -41.24 18.27
CA PHE A 40 12.41 -39.90 18.36
C PHE A 40 13.94 -39.92 18.26
N LEU A 41 14.59 -40.92 18.87
CA LEU A 41 16.05 -41.07 18.80
C LEU A 41 16.54 -41.72 17.51
N GLY A 42 15.65 -42.28 16.70
CA GLY A 42 16.03 -43.07 15.51
C GLY A 42 16.82 -44.34 15.83
N LYS A 43 16.63 -44.90 17.05
CA LYS A 43 17.34 -46.07 17.58
C LYS A 43 16.35 -47.14 18.05
N SER A 44 16.78 -48.38 18.08
CA SER A 44 15.96 -49.43 18.71
C SER A 44 16.00 -49.32 20.24
N PRO A 45 14.96 -49.84 20.98
CA PRO A 45 15.00 -49.85 22.43
C PRO A 45 16.27 -50.53 23.01
N ASP A 46 16.74 -51.60 22.40
CA ASP A 46 17.94 -52.32 22.84
C ASP A 46 19.23 -51.47 22.71
N GLU A 47 19.29 -50.54 21.78
CA GLU A 47 20.43 -49.59 21.61
C GLU A 47 20.37 -48.44 22.63
N ILE A 48 19.23 -48.19 23.24
CA ILE A 48 19.02 -47.11 24.20
C ILE A 48 19.18 -47.61 25.64
N ILE A 49 18.67 -48.81 25.96
CA ILE A 49 18.74 -49.38 27.30
C ILE A 49 20.21 -49.50 27.75
N GLY A 50 20.47 -49.08 28.99
CA GLY A 50 21.81 -49.01 29.59
C GLY A 50 22.65 -47.80 29.22
N LYS A 51 22.20 -46.97 28.26
CA LYS A 51 22.88 -45.74 27.86
C LYS A 51 22.52 -44.58 28.79
N HIS A 52 23.38 -43.55 28.76
CA HIS A 52 23.19 -42.29 29.45
C HIS A 52 22.84 -41.19 28.43
N ASP A 53 22.19 -40.10 28.86
CA ASP A 53 21.81 -38.99 27.96
C ASP A 53 22.97 -38.48 27.09
N LEU A 54 24.18 -38.38 27.64
CA LEU A 54 25.37 -37.92 26.91
C LEU A 54 25.78 -38.84 25.76
N GLU A 55 25.29 -40.10 25.74
CA GLU A 55 25.52 -41.05 24.67
C GLU A 55 24.45 -41.03 23.58
N LEU A 56 23.30 -40.35 23.87
CA LEU A 56 22.11 -40.38 23.02
C LEU A 56 21.73 -39.03 22.44
N TYR A 57 22.09 -37.94 23.12
CA TYR A 57 21.75 -36.58 22.72
C TYR A 57 22.98 -35.68 22.56
N PRO A 58 22.88 -34.59 21.78
CA PRO A 58 23.89 -33.54 21.77
C PRO A 58 24.16 -33.01 23.19
N GLU A 59 25.42 -32.65 23.46
CA GLU A 59 25.91 -32.31 24.79
C GLU A 59 25.03 -31.27 25.55
N GLU A 60 24.60 -30.25 24.88
CA GLU A 60 23.74 -29.19 25.46
C GLU A 60 22.40 -29.76 25.94
N THR A 61 21.70 -30.52 25.09
CA THR A 61 20.45 -31.19 25.41
C THR A 61 20.60 -32.19 26.53
N ALA A 62 21.67 -33.02 26.47
CA ALA A 62 21.95 -34.01 27.51
C ALA A 62 22.19 -33.35 28.88
N ARG A 63 22.98 -32.29 28.94
CA ARG A 63 23.24 -31.54 30.19
C ARG A 63 21.96 -30.97 30.81
N GLN A 64 21.04 -30.46 29.98
CA GLN A 64 19.76 -29.97 30.45
C GLN A 64 18.91 -31.11 31.07
N PHE A 65 18.85 -32.27 30.39
CA PHE A 65 18.12 -33.43 30.90
C PHE A 65 18.65 -33.95 32.22
N ILE A 66 19.97 -34.01 32.37
CA ILE A 66 20.65 -34.44 33.60
C ILE A 66 20.34 -33.47 34.75
N GLU A 67 20.32 -32.16 34.48
CA GLU A 67 19.97 -31.16 35.48
C GLU A 67 18.52 -31.28 35.92
N ASP A 68 17.61 -31.52 34.98
CA ASP A 68 16.18 -31.71 35.28
C ASP A 68 15.95 -33.02 36.06
N ASP A 69 16.62 -34.10 35.70
CA ASP A 69 16.57 -35.40 36.41
C ASP A 69 17.08 -35.25 37.86
N ARG A 70 18.16 -34.50 38.07
CA ARG A 70 18.69 -34.17 39.40
C ARG A 70 17.65 -33.46 40.28
N LYS A 71 16.96 -32.43 39.74
CA LYS A 71 15.91 -31.69 40.48
C LYS A 71 14.77 -32.61 40.91
N VAL A 72 14.37 -33.56 40.07
CA VAL A 72 13.33 -34.54 40.37
C VAL A 72 13.76 -35.51 41.46
N LEU A 73 14.99 -36.02 41.39
CA LEU A 73 15.55 -36.95 42.37
C LEU A 73 15.73 -36.29 43.76
N GLU A 74 16.23 -35.05 43.78
CA GLU A 74 16.44 -34.28 45.03
C GLU A 74 15.12 -33.91 45.71
N SER A 75 14.11 -33.46 44.94
CA SER A 75 12.78 -33.11 45.50
C SER A 75 11.93 -34.31 45.87
N GLY A 76 12.15 -35.43 45.18
CA GLY A 76 11.32 -36.64 45.31
C GLY A 76 9.87 -36.45 44.86
N ASN A 77 9.51 -35.34 44.21
CA ASN A 77 8.20 -34.99 43.71
C ASN A 77 8.18 -34.90 42.19
N PRO A 78 7.04 -35.13 41.55
CA PRO A 78 6.93 -34.92 40.12
C PRO A 78 7.12 -33.46 39.73
N HIS A 79 7.82 -33.22 38.60
CA HIS A 79 8.01 -31.93 37.98
C HIS A 79 7.64 -31.97 36.50
N VAL A 80 7.19 -30.84 35.99
CA VAL A 80 6.89 -30.65 34.56
C VAL A 80 7.93 -29.70 34.00
N PHE A 81 8.56 -30.11 32.90
CA PHE A 81 9.54 -29.31 32.16
C PHE A 81 9.04 -29.13 30.73
N GLU A 82 9.27 -27.94 30.19
CA GLU A 82 9.01 -27.60 28.81
C GLU A 82 10.30 -27.17 28.14
N GLY A 83 10.58 -27.64 26.91
CA GLY A 83 11.80 -27.31 26.23
C GLY A 83 11.81 -27.77 24.78
N VAL A 84 13.00 -27.74 24.20
CA VAL A 84 13.24 -28.26 22.86
C VAL A 84 14.29 -29.36 22.96
N ALA A 85 13.92 -30.58 22.57
CA ALA A 85 14.85 -31.68 22.43
C ALA A 85 15.35 -31.75 20.98
N THR A 86 16.64 -31.90 20.83
CA THR A 86 17.28 -32.10 19.52
C THR A 86 17.92 -33.49 19.53
N SER A 87 17.56 -34.33 18.59
CA SER A 87 18.24 -35.59 18.31
C SER A 87 19.10 -35.45 17.03
N GLU A 88 19.78 -36.50 16.62
CA GLU A 88 20.53 -36.49 15.34
C GLU A 88 19.60 -36.34 14.11
N THR A 89 18.35 -36.73 14.25
CA THR A 89 17.38 -36.84 13.15
C THR A 89 16.24 -35.82 13.23
N ASP A 90 15.93 -35.27 14.43
CA ASP A 90 14.74 -34.46 14.64
C ASP A 90 14.93 -33.41 15.74
N ARG A 91 14.06 -32.37 15.69
CA ARG A 91 13.98 -31.32 16.70
C ARG A 91 12.52 -31.12 17.09
N GLN A 92 12.19 -31.42 18.34
CA GLN A 92 10.83 -31.37 18.85
C GLN A 92 10.71 -30.45 20.05
N ALA A 93 9.59 -29.69 20.12
CA ALA A 93 9.18 -29.05 21.37
C ALA A 93 8.43 -30.09 22.22
N TYR A 94 8.81 -30.20 23.46
CA TYR A 94 8.24 -31.20 24.37
C TYR A 94 7.74 -30.58 25.67
N LEU A 95 6.74 -31.26 26.24
CA LEU A 95 6.30 -31.09 27.61
C LEU A 95 6.49 -32.43 28.32
N VAL A 96 7.47 -32.52 29.23
CA VAL A 96 7.77 -33.76 29.94
C VAL A 96 7.40 -33.67 31.41
N THR A 97 6.63 -34.65 31.88
CA THR A 97 6.39 -34.88 33.31
C THR A 97 7.38 -35.94 33.79
N LYS A 98 8.27 -35.57 34.70
CA LYS A 98 9.23 -36.50 35.32
C LYS A 98 8.86 -36.74 36.77
N GLY A 99 8.96 -37.95 37.25
CA GLY A 99 8.68 -38.35 38.64
C GLY A 99 9.59 -39.47 39.12
N VAL A 100 9.68 -39.69 40.42
CA VAL A 100 10.45 -40.79 40.99
C VAL A 100 9.62 -42.07 41.16
N TYR A 101 10.24 -43.22 40.94
CA TYR A 101 9.65 -44.49 41.33
C TYR A 101 10.39 -45.11 42.52
N ARG A 102 9.64 -45.85 43.37
CA ARG A 102 10.12 -46.29 44.68
C ARG A 102 9.90 -47.81 44.88
N ASP A 103 10.70 -48.41 45.70
CA ASP A 103 10.46 -49.79 46.19
C ASP A 103 9.35 -49.83 47.22
N ARG A 104 8.97 -51.06 47.66
CA ARG A 104 7.93 -51.24 48.71
C ARG A 104 8.32 -50.61 50.06
N GLY A 105 9.59 -50.33 50.31
CA GLY A 105 10.08 -49.64 51.50
C GLY A 105 10.10 -48.12 51.38
N GLY A 106 9.68 -47.55 50.26
CA GLY A 106 9.66 -46.10 50.02
C GLY A 106 10.98 -45.51 49.53
N ARG A 107 12.03 -46.32 49.31
CA ARG A 107 13.35 -45.87 48.80
C ARG A 107 13.23 -45.60 47.31
N ILE A 108 13.75 -44.44 46.83
CA ILE A 108 13.83 -44.11 45.44
C ILE A 108 14.77 -45.10 44.72
N LEU A 109 14.28 -45.65 43.63
CA LEU A 109 15.04 -46.56 42.76
C LEU A 109 15.46 -45.92 41.41
N GLY A 110 14.90 -44.77 41.10
CA GLY A 110 15.18 -44.02 39.88
C GLY A 110 14.01 -43.07 39.53
N LEU A 111 13.96 -42.63 38.30
CA LEU A 111 12.94 -41.73 37.79
C LEU A 111 12.27 -42.28 36.52
N PHE A 112 11.08 -41.78 36.24
CA PHE A 112 10.38 -41.97 34.97
C PHE A 112 10.06 -40.62 34.34
N GLY A 113 9.90 -40.59 33.03
CA GLY A 113 9.43 -39.44 32.30
C GLY A 113 8.38 -39.83 31.26
N ILE A 114 7.38 -38.97 31.08
CA ILE A 114 6.39 -39.02 30.02
C ILE A 114 6.48 -37.71 29.26
N SER A 115 6.94 -37.77 28.03
CA SER A 115 7.19 -36.60 27.17
C SER A 115 6.18 -36.54 26.06
N HIS A 116 5.39 -35.49 26.06
CA HIS A 116 4.43 -35.16 25.02
C HIS A 116 5.04 -34.23 23.99
N ASP A 117 4.95 -34.57 22.70
CA ASP A 117 5.35 -33.69 21.61
C ASP A 117 4.32 -32.59 21.42
N ILE A 118 4.74 -31.35 21.66
CA ILE A 118 3.90 -30.15 21.51
C ILE A 118 4.33 -29.31 20.30
N THR A 119 5.12 -29.85 19.36
CA THR A 119 5.67 -29.12 18.23
C THR A 119 4.57 -28.54 17.34
N GLU A 120 3.58 -29.36 16.99
CA GLU A 120 2.43 -28.89 16.19
C GLU A 120 1.58 -27.86 16.95
N LEU A 121 1.35 -28.05 18.24
CA LEU A 121 0.60 -27.12 19.07
C LEU A 121 1.30 -25.76 19.13
N ARG A 122 2.62 -25.73 19.34
CA ARG A 122 3.41 -24.49 19.33
C ARG A 122 3.35 -23.79 17.97
N ARG A 123 3.57 -24.50 16.87
CA ARG A 123 3.47 -23.94 15.52
C ARG A 123 2.10 -23.35 15.25
N ALA A 124 1.05 -24.04 15.67
CA ALA A 124 -0.32 -23.53 15.53
C ALA A 124 -0.54 -22.25 16.36
N GLN A 125 -0.05 -22.21 17.59
CA GLN A 125 -0.15 -21.03 18.45
C GLN A 125 0.62 -19.83 17.87
N GLU A 126 1.85 -20.03 17.39
CA GLU A 126 2.65 -19.00 16.73
C GLU A 126 1.94 -18.44 15.48
N THR A 127 1.36 -19.32 14.66
CA THR A 127 0.60 -18.94 13.47
C THR A 127 -0.66 -18.13 13.84
N ILE A 128 -1.39 -18.54 14.90
CA ILE A 128 -2.56 -17.81 15.39
C ILE A 128 -2.16 -16.40 15.86
N GLU A 129 -1.07 -16.27 16.62
CA GLU A 129 -0.63 -14.96 17.12
C GLU A 129 -0.17 -14.04 16.00
N GLN A 130 0.60 -14.55 15.04
CA GLN A 130 0.99 -13.80 13.84
C GLN A 130 -0.24 -13.35 13.03
N THR A 131 -1.21 -14.24 12.85
CA THR A 131 -2.45 -13.93 12.13
C THR A 131 -3.27 -12.88 12.88
N ARG A 132 -3.35 -12.98 14.20
CA ARG A 132 -4.05 -12.01 15.05
C ARG A 132 -3.41 -10.63 14.99
N GLU A 133 -2.08 -10.54 15.07
CA GLU A 133 -1.37 -9.28 14.92
C GLU A 133 -1.57 -8.64 13.53
N ALA A 134 -1.51 -9.46 12.46
CA ALA A 134 -1.76 -9.00 11.11
C ALA A 134 -3.20 -8.49 10.92
N LEU A 135 -4.19 -9.20 11.49
CA LEU A 135 -5.60 -8.80 11.46
C LEU A 135 -5.82 -7.49 12.24
N PHE A 136 -5.23 -7.38 13.43
CA PHE A 136 -5.33 -6.16 14.25
C PHE A 136 -4.73 -4.94 13.54
N ARG A 137 -3.57 -5.10 12.88
CA ARG A 137 -2.96 -4.05 12.03
C ARG A 137 -3.89 -3.67 10.88
N SER A 138 -4.49 -4.65 10.22
CA SER A 138 -5.42 -4.42 9.10
C SER A 138 -6.67 -3.65 9.54
N GLN A 139 -7.30 -4.05 10.66
CA GLN A 139 -8.48 -3.37 11.20
C GLN A 139 -8.17 -1.94 11.66
N LYS A 140 -7.02 -1.72 12.33
CA LYS A 140 -6.58 -0.38 12.71
C LYS A 140 -6.37 0.50 11.48
N MET A 141 -5.81 -0.07 10.42
CA MET A 141 -5.60 0.63 9.15
C MET A 141 -6.92 0.99 8.47
N GLU A 142 -7.88 0.09 8.46
CA GLU A 142 -9.22 0.32 7.89
C GLU A 142 -9.97 1.41 8.65
N ALA A 143 -9.95 1.40 9.99
CA ALA A 143 -10.58 2.44 10.81
C ALA A 143 -9.95 3.82 10.59
N VAL A 144 -8.61 3.90 10.53
CA VAL A 144 -7.90 5.13 10.18
C VAL A 144 -8.27 5.58 8.78
N GLY A 145 -8.42 4.63 7.85
CA GLY A 145 -8.83 4.87 6.49
C GLY A 145 -10.19 5.55 6.38
N GLN A 146 -11.20 5.00 7.01
CA GLN A 146 -12.57 5.55 6.98
C GLN A 146 -12.63 6.96 7.59
N LEU A 147 -12.01 7.18 8.75
CA LEU A 147 -11.95 8.49 9.41
C LEU A 147 -11.23 9.53 8.55
N THR A 148 -10.09 9.16 7.97
CA THR A 148 -9.28 10.06 7.13
C THR A 148 -10.01 10.45 5.85
N GLY A 149 -10.83 9.55 5.27
CA GLY A 149 -11.61 9.81 4.06
C GLY A 149 -12.66 10.91 4.24
N GLY A 150 -13.40 10.89 5.33
CA GLY A 150 -14.39 11.93 5.66
C GLY A 150 -13.74 13.28 5.93
N ILE A 151 -12.73 13.29 6.81
CA ILE A 151 -12.01 14.51 7.17
C ILE A 151 -11.37 15.17 5.94
N ALA A 152 -10.75 14.38 5.05
CA ALA A 152 -10.11 14.95 3.87
C ALA A 152 -11.09 15.51 2.84
N HIS A 153 -12.31 14.96 2.75
CA HIS A 153 -13.39 15.54 1.96
C HIS A 153 -13.70 16.96 2.45
N ASP A 154 -13.92 17.14 3.74
CA ASP A 154 -14.25 18.43 4.33
C ASP A 154 -13.11 19.45 4.18
N PHE A 155 -11.85 18.99 4.37
CA PHE A 155 -10.68 19.84 4.10
C PHE A 155 -10.60 20.28 2.63
N ASN A 156 -10.88 19.39 1.68
CA ASN A 156 -10.84 19.72 0.26
C ASN A 156 -11.93 20.74 -0.12
N ASN A 157 -13.10 20.68 0.51
CA ASN A 157 -14.16 21.66 0.32
C ASN A 157 -13.71 23.04 0.85
N ILE A 158 -13.14 23.11 2.05
CA ILE A 158 -12.58 24.36 2.61
C ILE A 158 -11.49 24.92 1.68
N LEU A 159 -10.57 24.08 1.20
CA LEU A 159 -9.51 24.50 0.29
C LEU A 159 -10.05 24.96 -1.08
N ALA A 160 -11.13 24.35 -1.58
CA ALA A 160 -11.80 24.78 -2.81
C ALA A 160 -12.41 26.18 -2.64
N ILE A 161 -13.04 26.44 -1.49
CA ILE A 161 -13.59 27.74 -1.13
C ILE A 161 -12.49 28.80 -1.06
N ILE A 162 -11.38 28.52 -0.39
CA ILE A 162 -10.24 29.45 -0.29
C ILE A 162 -9.65 29.71 -1.67
N LEU A 163 -9.34 28.67 -2.44
CA LEU A 163 -8.74 28.78 -3.78
C LEU A 163 -9.62 29.62 -4.71
N GLY A 164 -10.90 29.30 -4.80
CA GLY A 164 -11.83 29.99 -5.69
C GLY A 164 -12.01 31.46 -5.33
N ASN A 165 -12.15 31.78 -4.04
CA ASN A 165 -12.29 33.18 -3.61
C ASN A 165 -11.01 34.00 -3.85
N VAL A 166 -9.82 33.41 -3.64
CA VAL A 166 -8.55 34.09 -3.87
C VAL A 166 -8.31 34.32 -5.36
N GLU A 167 -8.67 33.37 -6.23
CA GLU A 167 -8.63 33.56 -7.69
C GLU A 167 -9.59 34.66 -8.16
N LEU A 168 -10.80 34.72 -7.60
CA LEU A 168 -11.77 35.79 -7.90
C LEU A 168 -11.24 37.15 -7.41
N LEU A 169 -10.70 37.24 -6.19
CA LEU A 169 -10.06 38.47 -5.70
C LEU A 169 -8.99 38.97 -6.66
N ARG A 170 -8.14 38.10 -7.18
CA ARG A 170 -7.12 38.43 -8.17
C ARG A 170 -7.69 39.02 -9.46
N ALA A 171 -8.87 38.56 -9.88
CA ALA A 171 -9.54 39.05 -11.09
C ALA A 171 -10.19 40.44 -10.89
N TYR A 172 -10.64 40.77 -9.66
CA TYR A 172 -11.33 42.02 -9.36
C TYR A 172 -10.43 43.13 -8.81
N LEU A 173 -9.30 42.80 -8.21
CA LEU A 173 -8.38 43.81 -7.67
C LEU A 173 -7.57 44.49 -8.78
N PRO A 174 -7.34 45.81 -8.65
CA PRO A 174 -6.35 46.49 -9.50
C PRO A 174 -4.99 45.81 -9.39
N LYS A 175 -4.23 45.81 -10.48
CA LYS A 175 -2.86 45.25 -10.47
C LYS A 175 -1.98 46.04 -9.49
N ASP A 176 -1.74 45.44 -8.35
CA ASP A 176 -0.86 45.92 -7.30
C ASP A 176 0.15 44.83 -6.95
N ARG A 177 1.43 45.13 -7.07
CA ARG A 177 2.50 44.16 -6.80
C ARG A 177 2.42 43.56 -5.40
N TYR A 178 2.09 44.34 -4.39
CA TYR A 178 1.99 43.85 -3.01
C TYR A 178 0.77 42.94 -2.80
N ALA A 179 -0.37 43.32 -3.40
CA ALA A 179 -1.56 42.47 -3.39
C ALA A 179 -1.33 41.15 -4.14
N ASP A 180 -0.68 41.18 -5.29
CA ASP A 180 -0.32 39.99 -6.07
C ASP A 180 0.62 39.05 -5.28
N GLU A 181 1.62 39.58 -4.56
CA GLU A 181 2.53 38.79 -3.71
C GLU A 181 1.79 38.08 -2.58
N ILE A 182 0.82 38.76 -1.93
CA ILE A 182 -0.03 38.14 -0.87
C ILE A 182 -0.93 37.07 -1.47
N ILE A 183 -1.60 37.35 -2.58
CA ILE A 183 -2.48 36.41 -3.29
C ILE A 183 -1.69 35.14 -3.67
N ASP A 184 -0.51 35.30 -4.25
CA ASP A 184 0.35 34.18 -4.61
C ASP A 184 0.80 33.37 -3.40
N ALA A 185 1.04 34.00 -2.25
CA ALA A 185 1.38 33.29 -1.02
C ALA A 185 0.20 32.45 -0.51
N VAL A 186 -1.03 33.01 -0.52
CA VAL A 186 -2.24 32.27 -0.11
C VAL A 186 -2.53 31.12 -1.08
N LEU A 187 -2.42 31.35 -2.39
CA LEU A 187 -2.58 30.29 -3.41
C LEU A 187 -1.58 29.14 -3.21
N ARG A 188 -0.30 29.48 -2.99
CA ARG A 188 0.72 28.45 -2.69
C ARG A 188 0.40 27.66 -1.43
N ALA A 189 -0.03 28.31 -0.35
CA ALA A 189 -0.41 27.66 0.90
C ALA A 189 -1.62 26.72 0.72
N THR A 190 -2.63 27.19 -0.03
CA THR A 190 -3.86 26.42 -0.33
C THR A 190 -3.55 25.17 -1.17
N LEU A 191 -2.73 25.31 -2.20
CA LEU A 191 -2.28 24.19 -3.03
C LEU A 191 -1.43 23.19 -2.23
N HIS A 192 -0.58 23.67 -1.33
CA HIS A 192 0.18 22.81 -0.43
C HIS A 192 -0.73 22.03 0.54
N GLY A 193 -1.77 22.67 1.08
CA GLY A 193 -2.79 22.02 1.90
C GLY A 193 -3.54 20.92 1.13
N ARG A 194 -3.90 21.19 -0.13
CA ARG A 194 -4.51 20.20 -1.04
C ARG A 194 -3.61 18.97 -1.24
N ASP A 195 -2.33 19.21 -1.50
CA ASP A 195 -1.37 18.14 -1.72
C ASP A 195 -1.20 17.29 -0.44
N LEU A 196 -1.20 17.94 0.74
CA LEU A 196 -1.15 17.25 2.04
C LEU A 196 -2.40 16.40 2.30
N THR A 197 -3.61 16.92 2.02
CA THR A 197 -4.85 16.14 2.11
C THR A 197 -4.89 15.00 1.10
N GLY A 198 -4.37 15.21 -0.10
CA GLY A 198 -4.17 14.16 -1.09
C GLY A 198 -3.26 13.03 -0.59
N HIS A 199 -2.20 13.36 0.11
CA HIS A 199 -1.28 12.40 0.74
C HIS A 199 -1.96 11.61 1.86
N LEU A 200 -2.76 12.25 2.71
CA LEU A 200 -3.55 11.59 3.77
C LEU A 200 -4.57 10.60 3.19
N LEU A 201 -5.25 10.98 2.10
CA LEU A 201 -6.22 10.13 1.41
C LEU A 201 -5.58 8.94 0.70
N ALA A 202 -4.41 9.12 0.10
CA ALA A 202 -3.66 8.04 -0.54
C ALA A 202 -3.29 6.94 0.46
N PHE A 203 -3.10 7.31 1.75
CA PHE A 203 -2.86 6.38 2.84
C PHE A 203 -4.12 5.64 3.29
N SER A 204 -5.28 6.33 3.32
CA SER A 204 -6.54 5.89 3.90
C SER A 204 -7.26 4.79 3.13
N ARG A 205 -7.07 4.68 1.82
CA ARG A 205 -7.80 3.73 0.95
C ARG A 205 -6.83 2.97 0.06
N ARG A 206 -7.13 1.70 -0.20
CA ARG A 206 -6.62 0.96 -1.36
C ARG A 206 -7.10 1.71 -2.61
N ARG A 207 -6.34 2.75 -3.02
CA ARG A 207 -6.59 3.42 -4.29
C ARG A 207 -6.47 2.35 -5.36
N LEU A 208 -7.54 2.06 -6.08
CA LEU A 208 -7.40 1.27 -7.29
C LEU A 208 -6.54 2.09 -8.25
N LEU A 209 -5.30 1.65 -8.40
CA LEU A 209 -4.40 2.20 -9.40
C LEU A 209 -5.07 2.07 -10.76
N ASN A 210 -4.81 3.01 -11.65
CA ASN A 210 -5.17 2.93 -13.06
C ASN A 210 -3.93 2.55 -13.88
N PRO A 211 -3.49 1.27 -13.86
CA PRO A 211 -2.28 0.87 -14.54
C PRO A 211 -2.47 1.01 -16.04
N GLN A 212 -1.50 1.66 -16.67
CA GLN A 212 -1.43 1.79 -18.12
C GLN A 212 0.03 1.64 -18.56
N PRO A 213 0.29 1.37 -19.83
CA PRO A 213 1.63 1.32 -20.36
C PRO A 213 2.29 2.71 -20.27
N VAL A 214 3.33 2.85 -19.46
CA VAL A 214 4.05 4.11 -19.21
C VAL A 214 5.50 3.94 -19.61
N ASN A 215 5.99 4.80 -20.50
CA ASN A 215 7.42 4.91 -20.75
C ASN A 215 8.10 5.59 -19.56
N VAL A 216 8.88 4.81 -18.79
CA VAL A 216 9.48 5.26 -17.53
C VAL A 216 10.45 6.41 -17.77
N ASN A 217 11.26 6.39 -18.86
CA ASN A 217 12.18 7.45 -19.19
C ASN A 217 11.47 8.77 -19.49
N ALA A 218 10.41 8.73 -20.30
CA ALA A 218 9.63 9.92 -20.63
C ALA A 218 8.96 10.54 -19.39
N LEU A 219 8.50 9.70 -18.45
CA LEU A 219 7.92 10.16 -17.19
C LEU A 219 8.99 10.75 -16.27
N VAL A 220 10.19 10.16 -16.20
CA VAL A 220 11.34 10.72 -15.46
C VAL A 220 11.71 12.10 -16.03
N ASP A 221 11.81 12.24 -17.36
CA ASP A 221 12.14 13.52 -18.00
C ASP A 221 11.11 14.62 -17.69
N SER A 222 9.82 14.28 -17.64
CA SER A 222 8.78 15.24 -17.22
C SER A 222 8.89 15.59 -15.75
N SER A 223 9.12 14.60 -14.88
CA SER A 223 9.27 14.76 -13.44
C SER A 223 10.50 15.63 -13.09
N VAL A 224 11.63 15.47 -13.79
CA VAL A 224 12.85 16.27 -13.57
C VAL A 224 12.60 17.76 -13.77
N LYS A 225 11.79 18.15 -14.76
CA LYS A 225 11.43 19.57 -15.00
C LYS A 225 10.64 20.16 -13.82
N LEU A 226 9.77 19.35 -13.20
CA LEU A 226 9.02 19.74 -12.01
C LEU A 226 9.92 19.78 -10.78
N LEU A 227 10.75 18.75 -10.58
CA LEU A 227 11.68 18.62 -9.45
C LEU A 227 12.68 19.78 -9.41
N GLY A 228 13.19 20.26 -10.56
CA GLY A 228 14.10 21.39 -10.62
C GLY A 228 13.53 22.69 -10.01
N ARG A 229 12.22 22.86 -10.04
CA ARG A 229 11.53 23.99 -9.37
C ARG A 229 11.26 23.73 -7.88
N THR A 230 11.07 22.48 -7.50
CA THR A 230 10.65 22.07 -6.14
C THR A 230 11.82 21.88 -5.19
N LEU A 231 12.95 21.33 -5.68
CA LEU A 231 14.13 21.03 -4.85
C LEU A 231 15.02 22.25 -4.61
N GLY A 232 14.88 23.30 -5.44
CA GLY A 232 15.71 24.52 -5.36
C GLY A 232 17.06 24.37 -6.04
N SER A 233 17.83 25.48 -6.09
CA SER A 233 19.10 25.58 -6.82
C SER A 233 20.30 24.91 -6.11
N THR A 234 20.14 24.52 -4.85
CA THR A 234 21.21 23.89 -4.04
C THR A 234 21.37 22.40 -4.32
N ILE A 235 20.39 21.76 -4.95
CA ILE A 235 20.42 20.34 -5.28
C ILE A 235 20.59 20.15 -6.78
N ARG A 236 21.63 19.44 -7.17
CA ARG A 236 21.90 19.08 -8.57
C ARG A 236 21.15 17.78 -8.90
N ILE A 237 20.27 17.82 -9.91
CA ILE A 237 19.60 16.62 -10.42
C ILE A 237 20.43 16.06 -11.58
N ILE A 238 20.74 14.77 -11.50
CA ILE A 238 21.49 14.00 -12.51
C ILE A 238 20.58 12.87 -12.99
N THR A 239 20.45 12.71 -14.31
CA THR A 239 19.66 11.61 -14.91
C THR A 239 20.56 10.66 -15.68
N GLU A 240 20.48 9.38 -15.40
CA GLU A 240 21.20 8.29 -16.06
C GLU A 240 20.16 7.27 -16.56
N THR A 241 19.48 7.62 -17.65
CA THR A 241 18.43 6.77 -18.23
C THR A 241 19.01 5.79 -19.22
N ARG A 242 18.53 4.53 -19.18
CA ARG A 242 18.90 3.50 -20.15
C ARG A 242 17.70 3.19 -21.04
N ASP A 243 17.96 2.97 -22.33
CA ASP A 243 16.90 2.67 -23.30
C ASP A 243 16.18 1.35 -23.02
N ASP A 244 16.83 0.43 -22.28
CA ASP A 244 16.29 -0.87 -21.90
C ASP A 244 15.27 -0.80 -20.74
N ALA A 245 15.11 0.36 -20.05
CA ALA A 245 14.17 0.52 -18.94
C ALA A 245 12.72 0.18 -19.30
N GLY A 246 12.36 0.31 -20.56
CA GLY A 246 11.13 -0.20 -21.15
C GLY A 246 9.87 0.57 -20.77
N VAL A 247 8.72 -0.08 -21.01
CA VAL A 247 7.39 0.42 -20.70
C VAL A 247 6.84 -0.35 -19.50
N ALA A 248 6.66 0.32 -18.35
CA ALA A 248 6.09 -0.27 -17.16
C ALA A 248 4.55 -0.24 -17.21
N PHE A 249 3.88 -1.21 -16.59
CA PHE A 249 2.41 -1.23 -16.46
C PHE A 249 2.02 -0.67 -15.10
N VAL A 250 1.88 0.66 -15.00
CA VAL A 250 1.71 1.38 -13.75
C VAL A 250 0.75 2.56 -13.92
N ASP A 251 0.25 3.09 -12.81
CA ASP A 251 -0.47 4.37 -12.78
C ASP A 251 0.56 5.52 -12.86
N PRO A 252 0.53 6.37 -13.91
CA PRO A 252 1.54 7.42 -14.11
C PRO A 252 1.50 8.47 -13.01
N ALA A 253 0.32 8.87 -12.53
CA ALA A 253 0.18 9.87 -11.48
C ALA A 253 0.71 9.35 -10.14
N ALA A 254 0.49 8.06 -9.84
CA ALA A 254 1.01 7.44 -8.64
C ALA A 254 2.55 7.27 -8.71
N LEU A 255 3.10 6.97 -9.90
CA LEU A 255 4.55 6.90 -10.09
C LEU A 255 5.20 8.28 -9.97
N GLU A 256 4.61 9.33 -10.56
CA GLU A 256 5.08 10.71 -10.38
C GLU A 256 5.08 11.13 -8.90
N ALA A 257 4.00 10.80 -8.15
CA ALA A 257 3.92 11.07 -6.72
C ALA A 257 4.99 10.30 -5.92
N ALA A 258 5.29 9.05 -6.28
CA ALA A 258 6.35 8.26 -5.66
C ALA A 258 7.73 8.90 -5.89
N ILE A 259 8.03 9.32 -7.13
CA ILE A 259 9.27 10.04 -7.47
C ILE A 259 9.40 11.33 -6.66
N LEU A 260 8.32 12.11 -6.59
CA LEU A 260 8.31 13.37 -5.83
C LEU A 260 8.54 13.13 -4.33
N ASN A 261 7.90 12.13 -3.73
CA ASN A 261 8.08 11.80 -2.31
C ASN A 261 9.52 11.40 -1.99
N ILE A 262 10.15 10.59 -2.84
CA ILE A 262 11.56 10.21 -2.65
C ILE A 262 12.46 11.44 -2.80
N ALA A 263 12.23 12.29 -3.83
CA ALA A 263 13.02 13.49 -4.07
C ALA A 263 12.89 14.52 -2.94
N LEU A 264 11.70 14.69 -2.35
CA LEU A 264 11.50 15.56 -1.19
C LEU A 264 12.23 15.04 0.05
N ASN A 265 12.22 13.72 0.27
CA ASN A 265 12.99 13.10 1.34
C ASN A 265 14.50 13.28 1.15
N ALA A 266 14.99 13.14 -0.09
CA ALA A 266 16.37 13.41 -0.46
C ALA A 266 16.77 14.86 -0.20
N ARG A 267 15.93 15.84 -0.58
CA ARG A 267 16.15 17.26 -0.28
C ARG A 267 16.30 17.50 1.22
N ASP A 268 15.39 16.94 2.00
CA ASP A 268 15.40 17.13 3.45
C ASP A 268 16.62 16.46 4.12
N ALA A 269 17.20 15.43 3.48
CA ALA A 269 18.45 14.80 3.92
C ALA A 269 19.71 15.58 3.50
N MET A 270 19.56 16.61 2.62
CA MET A 270 20.64 17.43 2.07
C MET A 270 20.44 18.92 2.39
N PRO A 271 20.40 19.36 3.65
CA PRO A 271 20.12 20.75 4.02
C PRO A 271 21.16 21.75 3.45
N ASP A 272 22.41 21.32 3.31
CA ASP A 272 23.51 22.13 2.78
C ASP A 272 23.68 21.98 1.26
N GLY A 273 22.74 21.31 0.58
CA GLY A 273 22.80 20.99 -0.83
C GLY A 273 23.45 19.62 -1.11
N GLY A 274 23.47 19.24 -2.38
CA GLY A 274 23.99 17.94 -2.80
C GLY A 274 23.57 17.54 -4.21
N SER A 275 23.53 16.22 -4.48
CA SER A 275 23.06 15.68 -5.75
C SER A 275 22.02 14.59 -5.56
N LEU A 276 21.00 14.61 -6.43
CA LEU A 276 20.00 13.55 -6.59
C LEU A 276 20.21 12.93 -7.97
N THR A 277 20.63 11.65 -7.99
CA THR A 277 20.82 10.89 -9.23
C THR A 277 19.64 9.97 -9.46
N ILE A 278 19.00 10.05 -10.62
CA ILE A 278 17.86 9.22 -11.03
C ILE A 278 18.34 8.28 -12.13
N ARG A 279 18.31 6.96 -11.85
CA ARG A 279 18.72 5.92 -12.78
C ARG A 279 17.56 5.06 -13.21
N THR A 280 17.53 4.70 -14.49
CA THR A 280 16.58 3.72 -15.03
C THR A 280 17.31 2.58 -15.70
N SER A 281 16.79 1.34 -15.55
CA SER A 281 17.31 0.15 -16.21
C SER A 281 16.23 -0.95 -16.27
N ALA A 282 16.53 -2.06 -16.94
CA ALA A 282 15.70 -3.27 -16.88
C ALA A 282 16.38 -4.35 -16.06
N MET A 283 15.57 -5.16 -15.38
CA MET A 283 16.01 -6.37 -14.68
C MET A 283 15.10 -7.55 -15.00
N LYS A 284 15.68 -8.74 -15.18
CA LYS A 284 14.93 -9.98 -15.35
C LYS A 284 15.14 -10.88 -14.16
N ILE A 285 14.06 -11.23 -13.48
CA ILE A 285 14.05 -12.15 -12.34
C ILE A 285 13.65 -13.53 -12.87
N THR A 286 14.53 -14.53 -12.70
CA THR A 286 14.31 -15.89 -13.22
C THR A 286 13.89 -16.89 -12.15
N LYS A 287 14.11 -16.58 -10.86
CA LYS A 287 13.69 -17.39 -9.71
C LYS A 287 13.10 -16.46 -8.66
N GLU A 288 12.18 -16.95 -7.85
CA GLU A 288 11.69 -16.21 -6.70
C GLU A 288 12.86 -15.84 -5.79
N PRO A 289 13.03 -14.53 -5.47
CA PRO A 289 14.11 -14.12 -4.59
C PRO A 289 13.83 -14.61 -3.17
N ALA A 290 14.82 -15.20 -2.53
CA ALA A 290 14.71 -15.73 -1.15
C ALA A 290 14.35 -14.65 -0.10
N THR A 291 14.39 -13.36 -0.44
CA THR A 291 14.19 -12.24 0.46
C THR A 291 12.87 -11.47 0.25
N ASP A 292 12.12 -11.74 -0.83
CA ASP A 292 10.84 -11.07 -1.11
C ASP A 292 9.89 -12.08 -1.79
N GLU A 293 9.06 -12.74 -0.98
CA GLU A 293 8.09 -13.78 -1.41
C GLU A 293 7.02 -13.24 -2.37
N ASP A 294 6.82 -11.91 -2.42
CA ASP A 294 5.81 -11.25 -3.26
C ASP A 294 6.30 -10.95 -4.69
N LEU A 295 7.60 -11.06 -4.96
CA LEU A 295 8.17 -10.71 -6.25
C LEU A 295 8.22 -11.92 -7.20
N LYS A 296 7.35 -11.93 -8.20
CA LYS A 296 7.20 -13.03 -9.15
C LYS A 296 8.32 -13.03 -10.21
N PRO A 297 8.71 -14.19 -10.74
CA PRO A 297 9.58 -14.24 -11.90
C PRO A 297 9.02 -13.44 -13.07
N GLY A 298 9.83 -12.57 -13.68
CA GLY A 298 9.36 -11.66 -14.73
C GLY A 298 10.42 -10.63 -15.13
N SER A 299 10.02 -9.72 -16.03
CA SER A 299 10.84 -8.58 -16.43
C SER A 299 10.31 -7.31 -15.77
N TYR A 300 11.22 -6.54 -15.20
CA TYR A 300 10.92 -5.35 -14.42
C TYR A 300 11.69 -4.13 -14.95
N SER A 301 11.04 -2.98 -14.96
CA SER A 301 11.69 -1.69 -15.05
C SER A 301 12.20 -1.31 -13.67
N VAL A 302 13.45 -0.92 -13.56
CA VAL A 302 14.10 -0.51 -12.31
C VAL A 302 14.29 0.99 -12.34
N LEU A 303 13.76 1.68 -11.33
CA LEU A 303 13.93 3.10 -11.13
C LEU A 303 14.61 3.32 -9.77
N ALA A 304 15.83 3.84 -9.78
CA ALA A 304 16.64 4.12 -8.60
C ALA A 304 16.85 5.63 -8.44
N LEU A 305 16.59 6.14 -7.23
CA LEU A 305 16.88 7.52 -6.84
C LEU A 305 17.92 7.49 -5.72
N GLU A 306 19.08 8.07 -5.97
CA GLU A 306 20.23 8.12 -5.06
C GLU A 306 20.52 9.56 -4.66
N ASP A 307 20.57 9.82 -3.36
CA ASP A 307 20.95 11.11 -2.78
C ASP A 307 22.32 11.03 -2.10
N THR A 308 22.96 12.19 -1.95
CA THR A 308 24.23 12.34 -1.21
C THR A 308 24.03 12.93 0.19
N GLY A 309 22.89 12.67 0.80
CA GLY A 309 22.49 13.23 2.09
C GLY A 309 23.11 12.55 3.31
N CYS A 310 22.53 12.82 4.49
CA CYS A 310 23.04 12.30 5.76
C CYS A 310 22.90 10.77 5.93
N GLY A 311 22.11 10.10 5.09
CA GLY A 311 21.86 8.66 5.19
C GLY A 311 21.06 8.25 6.42
N MET A 312 20.96 6.94 6.66
CA MET A 312 20.15 6.32 7.71
C MET A 312 20.98 5.36 8.57
N THR A 313 20.69 5.33 9.87
CA THR A 313 21.20 4.28 10.78
C THR A 313 20.43 2.99 10.55
N PRO A 314 20.97 1.79 10.93
CA PRO A 314 20.26 0.52 10.79
C PRO A 314 18.88 0.51 11.43
N ASP A 315 18.70 1.11 12.60
CA ASP A 315 17.42 1.21 13.31
C ASP A 315 16.39 2.06 12.54
N VAL A 316 16.84 3.17 11.92
CA VAL A 316 16.00 4.02 11.08
C VAL A 316 15.63 3.30 9.80
N LEU A 317 16.59 2.62 9.18
CA LEU A 317 16.39 1.87 7.93
C LEU A 317 15.36 0.76 8.10
N ALA A 318 15.42 0.01 9.19
CA ALA A 318 14.46 -1.07 9.50
C ALA A 318 13.01 -0.59 9.60
N ARG A 319 12.81 0.68 9.99
CA ARG A 319 11.50 1.30 10.20
C ARG A 319 11.11 2.30 9.11
N ALA A 320 11.94 2.49 8.09
CA ALA A 320 11.78 3.55 7.09
C ALA A 320 10.45 3.47 6.30
N PHE A 321 9.87 2.27 6.17
CA PHE A 321 8.58 2.04 5.51
C PHE A 321 7.40 2.00 6.50
N GLU A 322 7.63 2.09 7.82
CA GLU A 322 6.54 2.15 8.79
C GLU A 322 5.74 3.45 8.62
N PRO A 323 4.40 3.39 8.55
CA PRO A 323 3.56 4.57 8.50
C PRO A 323 3.77 5.46 9.74
N PHE A 324 3.79 6.78 9.54
CA PHE A 324 4.00 7.80 10.55
C PHE A 324 5.39 7.81 11.20
N PHE A 325 6.29 6.93 10.81
CA PHE A 325 7.66 6.96 11.28
C PHE A 325 8.42 8.13 10.64
N THR A 326 8.99 8.99 11.47
CA THR A 326 9.78 10.15 11.03
C THR A 326 10.87 10.47 12.03
N THR A 327 12.03 10.85 11.52
CA THR A 327 13.15 11.40 12.30
C THR A 327 13.13 12.94 12.37
N LYS A 328 12.16 13.59 11.69
CA LYS A 328 12.09 15.05 11.49
C LYS A 328 11.09 15.67 12.44
N GLY A 329 11.06 15.55 13.68
CA GLY A 329 10.13 16.20 14.62
C GLY A 329 8.68 16.41 14.13
N THR A 330 7.74 16.61 15.03
CA THR A 330 6.28 16.65 14.77
C THR A 330 5.79 17.75 13.81
N THR A 331 6.61 18.75 13.50
CA THR A 331 6.23 19.91 12.66
C THR A 331 6.72 19.85 11.21
N ARG A 332 7.62 18.93 10.85
CA ARG A 332 8.28 18.91 9.52
C ARG A 332 8.18 17.61 8.75
N GLY A 333 7.62 16.54 9.30
CA GLY A 333 7.51 15.26 8.59
C GLY A 333 6.25 14.49 8.97
N THR A 334 5.43 14.12 7.98
CA THR A 334 4.22 13.30 8.19
C THR A 334 4.54 11.83 8.44
N GLY A 335 5.78 11.36 8.10
CA GLY A 335 6.15 9.95 8.17
C GLY A 335 5.39 9.05 7.16
N LEU A 336 4.72 9.63 6.15
CA LEU A 336 3.91 8.88 5.19
C LEU A 336 4.58 8.70 3.83
N GLY A 337 5.60 9.47 3.48
CA GLY A 337 6.18 9.50 2.14
C GLY A 337 6.71 8.14 1.67
N LEU A 338 7.59 7.50 2.44
CA LEU A 338 8.18 6.20 2.06
C LEU A 338 7.19 5.04 2.18
N SER A 339 6.28 5.07 3.16
CA SER A 339 5.22 4.05 3.26
C SER A 339 4.25 4.07 2.07
N MET A 340 3.98 5.26 1.48
CA MET A 340 3.20 5.38 0.24
C MET A 340 3.95 4.82 -0.96
N VAL A 341 5.26 5.07 -1.08
CA VAL A 341 6.10 4.48 -2.14
C VAL A 341 6.08 2.96 -2.05
N TYR A 342 6.18 2.41 -0.84
CA TYR A 342 6.08 0.97 -0.60
C TYR A 342 4.71 0.41 -1.01
N GLY A 343 3.62 1.05 -0.57
CA GLY A 343 2.25 0.66 -0.92
C GLY A 343 1.98 0.69 -2.43
N PHE A 344 2.45 1.74 -3.12
CA PHE A 344 2.37 1.85 -4.58
C PHE A 344 3.12 0.71 -5.27
N ALA A 345 4.38 0.45 -4.90
CA ALA A 345 5.19 -0.60 -5.51
C ALA A 345 4.52 -1.98 -5.35
N LYS A 346 4.04 -2.32 -4.15
CA LYS A 346 3.35 -3.60 -3.88
C LYS A 346 2.01 -3.71 -4.61
N GLN A 347 1.21 -2.65 -4.70
CA GLN A 347 -0.06 -2.67 -5.44
C GLN A 347 0.12 -2.83 -6.95
N THR A 348 1.25 -2.40 -7.51
CA THR A 348 1.57 -2.60 -8.93
C THR A 348 2.17 -3.99 -9.22
N GLY A 349 2.33 -4.86 -8.21
CA GLY A 349 2.99 -6.16 -8.35
C GLY A 349 4.52 -6.06 -8.45
N GLY A 350 5.08 -4.94 -7.99
CA GLY A 350 6.50 -4.68 -7.88
C GLY A 350 7.00 -4.68 -6.43
N THR A 351 8.20 -4.13 -6.22
CA THR A 351 8.77 -3.93 -4.89
C THR A 351 9.61 -2.66 -4.82
N VAL A 352 9.93 -2.23 -3.60
CA VAL A 352 10.85 -1.12 -3.32
C VAL A 352 11.83 -1.51 -2.23
N THR A 353 13.08 -1.14 -2.41
CA THR A 353 14.16 -1.36 -1.45
C THR A 353 14.90 -0.07 -1.15
N ILE A 354 15.51 0.03 0.03
CA ILE A 354 16.36 1.15 0.42
C ILE A 354 17.73 0.60 0.82
N ALA A 355 18.77 1.17 0.22
CA ALA A 355 20.15 0.98 0.64
C ALA A 355 20.67 2.32 1.19
N SER A 356 21.14 2.36 2.45
CA SER A 356 21.64 3.59 3.06
C SER A 356 22.69 3.29 4.12
N GLN A 357 23.62 4.23 4.28
CA GLN A 357 24.61 4.23 5.36
C GLN A 357 24.74 5.65 5.91
N PRO A 358 24.94 5.84 7.23
CA PRO A 358 25.15 7.16 7.80
C PRO A 358 26.30 7.91 7.10
N GLY A 359 26.03 9.15 6.68
CA GLY A 359 26.98 10.02 6.00
C GLY A 359 27.27 9.69 4.53
N ARG A 360 26.57 8.70 3.94
CA ARG A 360 26.76 8.30 2.53
C ARG A 360 25.50 8.38 1.68
N GLY A 361 24.44 9.03 2.20
CA GLY A 361 23.17 9.18 1.51
C GLY A 361 22.32 7.92 1.52
N ALA A 362 21.29 7.91 0.67
CA ALA A 362 20.41 6.79 0.49
C ALA A 362 20.10 6.53 -0.98
N THR A 363 19.87 5.28 -1.33
CA THR A 363 19.37 4.85 -2.64
C THR A 363 18.04 4.13 -2.46
N VAL A 364 16.97 4.69 -3.00
CA VAL A 364 15.65 4.06 -3.05
C VAL A 364 15.46 3.46 -4.43
N THR A 365 15.25 2.14 -4.51
CA THR A 365 15.12 1.40 -5.78
C THR A 365 13.72 0.79 -5.86
N MET A 366 12.95 1.18 -6.89
CA MET A 366 11.65 0.60 -7.24
C MET A 366 11.80 -0.36 -8.41
N MET A 367 11.19 -1.54 -8.32
CA MET A 367 11.08 -2.52 -9.39
C MET A 367 9.61 -2.60 -9.81
N LEU A 368 9.31 -2.25 -11.07
CA LEU A 368 7.97 -2.14 -11.60
C LEU A 368 7.78 -3.14 -12.75
N PRO A 369 6.68 -3.90 -12.82
CA PRO A 369 6.49 -4.90 -13.85
C PRO A 369 6.42 -4.25 -15.24
N LEU A 370 7.10 -4.83 -16.23
CA LEU A 370 7.03 -4.39 -17.61
C LEU A 370 5.70 -4.79 -18.25
N ALA A 371 5.16 -3.92 -19.11
CA ALA A 371 3.97 -4.20 -19.89
C ALA A 371 4.23 -5.35 -20.88
N SER A 372 3.31 -6.33 -20.93
CA SER A 372 3.41 -7.48 -21.85
C SER A 372 3.13 -7.04 -23.30
N GLY A 373 3.97 -7.45 -24.21
CA GLY A 373 3.96 -7.62 -25.66
C GLY A 373 3.26 -6.59 -26.58
N ASP A 374 2.02 -6.19 -26.44
CA ASP A 374 1.25 -5.46 -27.47
C ASP A 374 0.93 -3.98 -27.18
N ALA A 375 1.35 -3.47 -26.05
CA ALA A 375 0.99 -2.12 -25.59
C ALA A 375 1.94 -0.98 -26.06
N ARG A 376 2.84 -1.25 -27.01
CA ARG A 376 3.88 -0.28 -27.44
C ARG A 376 3.40 0.84 -28.36
N SER A 377 2.12 0.90 -28.77
CA SER A 377 1.68 1.76 -29.88
C SER A 377 0.72 2.90 -29.55
N SER A 378 0.52 3.32 -28.31
CA SER A 378 -0.45 4.39 -28.00
C SER A 378 0.04 5.55 -27.12
N ALA A 379 1.28 5.97 -27.31
CA ALA A 379 1.79 7.18 -26.64
C ALA A 379 2.06 8.30 -27.66
N LEU A 380 1.01 9.00 -28.10
CA LEU A 380 1.15 10.21 -28.93
C LEU A 380 0.38 11.38 -28.29
N SER A 381 1.17 12.27 -27.69
CA SER A 381 1.12 13.72 -27.71
C SER A 381 -0.25 14.43 -27.78
N ALA A 382 -0.62 15.09 -26.69
CA ALA A 382 -1.56 16.21 -26.72
C ALA A 382 -0.79 17.54 -26.64
N ALA A 383 -0.77 18.30 -27.72
CA ALA A 383 -0.25 19.67 -27.77
C ALA A 383 -1.23 20.65 -27.12
N PRO A 384 -0.79 21.75 -26.49
CA PRO A 384 -1.65 22.78 -25.91
C PRO A 384 -2.30 23.62 -27.03
N VAL A 385 -3.61 23.73 -27.00
CA VAL A 385 -4.37 24.58 -27.95
C VAL A 385 -5.16 25.59 -27.17
N SER A 386 -4.96 26.86 -27.47
CA SER A 386 -5.77 27.99 -27.01
C SER A 386 -7.22 27.85 -27.48
N VAL A 387 -8.15 28.03 -26.55
CA VAL A 387 -9.61 27.92 -26.80
C VAL A 387 -10.22 29.32 -26.81
N SER A 388 -10.79 29.71 -27.96
CA SER A 388 -11.70 30.88 -28.04
C SER A 388 -13.09 30.42 -27.55
N ALA A 389 -13.50 30.93 -26.41
CA ALA A 389 -14.76 30.52 -25.76
C ALA A 389 -15.95 31.32 -26.32
N THR A 390 -16.84 30.65 -27.08
CA THR A 390 -18.19 31.16 -27.27
C THR A 390 -18.99 30.98 -25.96
N PRO A 391 -19.78 31.99 -25.49
CA PRO A 391 -20.62 31.86 -24.32
C PRO A 391 -21.53 30.61 -24.41
N ARG A 392 -21.64 29.87 -23.34
CA ARG A 392 -22.47 28.65 -23.22
C ARG A 392 -23.32 28.71 -21.97
N THR A 393 -24.45 28.01 -21.97
CA THR A 393 -25.26 27.80 -20.78
C THR A 393 -24.79 26.52 -20.08
N ILE A 394 -24.27 26.62 -18.85
CA ILE A 394 -23.75 25.50 -18.07
C ILE A 394 -24.64 25.31 -16.84
N LEU A 395 -25.11 24.07 -16.64
CA LEU A 395 -25.83 23.69 -15.42
C LEU A 395 -24.83 23.12 -14.42
N VAL A 396 -24.76 23.72 -13.25
CA VAL A 396 -23.96 23.25 -12.10
C VAL A 396 -24.87 22.56 -11.11
N VAL A 397 -24.56 21.31 -10.76
CA VAL A 397 -25.28 20.54 -9.75
C VAL A 397 -24.30 20.20 -8.64
N GLU A 398 -24.52 20.76 -7.48
CA GLU A 398 -23.64 20.69 -6.31
C GLU A 398 -24.51 20.92 -5.06
N ASP A 399 -24.45 20.04 -4.09
CA ASP A 399 -25.26 20.12 -2.86
C ASP A 399 -24.71 21.17 -1.86
N GLU A 400 -23.38 21.38 -1.84
CA GLU A 400 -22.75 22.36 -0.95
C GLU A 400 -22.89 23.79 -1.50
N SER A 401 -23.67 24.63 -0.82
CA SER A 401 -24.04 25.96 -1.27
C SER A 401 -22.85 26.89 -1.55
N GLU A 402 -21.80 26.81 -0.73
CA GLU A 402 -20.59 27.64 -0.87
C GLU A 402 -19.76 27.24 -2.09
N VAL A 403 -19.55 25.94 -2.29
CA VAL A 403 -18.86 25.40 -3.47
C VAL A 403 -19.64 25.73 -4.74
N ARG A 404 -20.97 25.51 -4.73
CA ARG A 404 -21.88 25.87 -5.83
C ARG A 404 -21.75 27.33 -6.23
N SER A 405 -21.74 28.23 -5.23
CA SER A 405 -21.59 29.67 -5.43
C SER A 405 -20.25 30.05 -6.09
N ILE A 406 -19.17 29.42 -5.67
CA ILE A 406 -17.83 29.67 -6.22
C ILE A 406 -17.71 29.17 -7.65
N VAL A 407 -18.11 27.94 -7.92
CA VAL A 407 -18.11 27.37 -9.27
C VAL A 407 -18.95 28.21 -10.23
N ARG A 408 -20.11 28.68 -9.79
CA ARG A 408 -20.94 29.62 -10.54
C ARG A 408 -20.14 30.87 -10.91
N ARG A 409 -19.53 31.56 -9.93
CA ARG A 409 -18.77 32.80 -10.17
C ARG A 409 -17.54 32.56 -11.09
N GLN A 410 -16.84 31.45 -10.96
CA GLN A 410 -15.74 31.09 -11.85
C GLN A 410 -16.24 30.97 -13.29
N LEU A 411 -17.36 30.28 -13.54
CA LEU A 411 -17.96 30.13 -14.86
C LEU A 411 -18.49 31.43 -15.43
N GLU A 412 -19.12 32.27 -14.60
CA GLU A 412 -19.58 33.64 -14.99
C GLU A 412 -18.37 34.50 -15.37
N SER A 413 -17.25 34.44 -14.65
CA SER A 413 -15.99 35.16 -14.99
C SER A 413 -15.38 34.73 -16.31
N LEU A 414 -15.62 33.48 -16.74
CA LEU A 414 -15.24 32.96 -18.05
C LEU A 414 -16.24 33.34 -19.17
N GLY A 415 -17.31 34.09 -18.83
CA GLY A 415 -18.29 34.57 -19.79
C GLY A 415 -19.42 33.59 -20.12
N HIS A 416 -19.61 32.55 -19.32
CA HIS A 416 -20.67 31.56 -19.49
C HIS A 416 -21.96 31.99 -18.74
N LYS A 417 -23.12 31.56 -19.25
CA LYS A 417 -24.39 31.65 -18.52
C LYS A 417 -24.50 30.42 -17.61
N VAL A 418 -24.83 30.65 -16.32
CA VAL A 418 -24.83 29.54 -15.37
C VAL A 418 -26.25 29.35 -14.82
N LEU A 419 -26.70 28.09 -14.89
CA LEU A 419 -27.87 27.58 -14.16
C LEU A 419 -27.31 26.78 -12.96
N VAL A 420 -27.99 26.82 -11.83
CA VAL A 420 -27.58 26.09 -10.63
C VAL A 420 -28.72 25.21 -10.15
N ALA A 421 -28.40 24.06 -9.62
CA ALA A 421 -29.32 23.15 -8.94
C ALA A 421 -28.66 22.60 -7.68
N GLU A 422 -29.42 22.42 -6.60
CA GLU A 422 -28.97 21.87 -5.36
C GLU A 422 -28.96 20.32 -5.38
N GLY A 423 -29.88 19.76 -6.15
CA GLY A 423 -30.05 18.30 -6.25
C GLY A 423 -30.54 17.85 -7.62
N THR A 424 -30.67 16.54 -7.74
CA THR A 424 -30.98 15.86 -9.00
C THR A 424 -32.36 16.20 -9.56
N THR A 425 -33.37 16.36 -8.72
CA THR A 425 -34.75 16.68 -9.15
C THR A 425 -34.81 18.05 -9.83
N GLU A 426 -34.21 19.07 -9.23
CA GLU A 426 -34.14 20.41 -9.81
C GLU A 426 -33.35 20.44 -11.11
N ALA A 427 -32.22 19.71 -11.14
CA ALA A 427 -31.37 19.58 -12.31
C ALA A 427 -32.15 19.00 -13.51
N LEU A 428 -32.91 17.92 -13.31
CA LEU A 428 -33.70 17.29 -14.36
C LEU A 428 -34.79 18.20 -14.90
N LEU A 429 -35.44 19.01 -14.05
CA LEU A 429 -36.42 20.03 -14.47
C LEU A 429 -35.77 21.10 -15.35
N LEU A 430 -34.59 21.60 -14.98
CA LEU A 430 -33.82 22.56 -15.78
C LEU A 430 -33.38 22.02 -17.14
N ILE A 431 -33.03 20.71 -17.22
CA ILE A 431 -32.66 20.07 -18.47
C ILE A 431 -33.85 19.91 -19.41
N GLN A 432 -35.07 19.72 -18.89
CA GLN A 432 -36.30 19.58 -19.68
C GLN A 432 -36.90 20.94 -20.09
N GLY A 433 -36.54 22.00 -19.36
CA GLY A 433 -37.15 23.33 -19.49
C GLY A 433 -36.68 24.11 -20.71
N PRO A 434 -37.37 25.26 -21.00
CA PRO A 434 -36.93 26.20 -22.01
C PRO A 434 -35.61 26.88 -21.56
N GLY A 435 -34.58 26.78 -22.37
CA GLY A 435 -33.24 27.28 -22.04
C GLY A 435 -32.32 26.19 -21.45
N ALA A 436 -32.56 24.96 -21.81
CA ALA A 436 -31.78 23.81 -21.41
C ALA A 436 -30.24 24.00 -21.58
N PRO A 437 -29.41 23.46 -20.67
CA PRO A 437 -27.98 23.71 -20.64
C PRO A 437 -27.24 23.07 -21.84
N ASP A 438 -26.16 23.71 -22.28
CA ASP A 438 -25.23 23.16 -23.27
C ASP A 438 -24.26 22.13 -22.65
N VAL A 439 -23.96 22.27 -21.34
CA VAL A 439 -23.04 21.39 -20.59
C VAL A 439 -23.62 21.16 -19.20
N LEU A 440 -23.55 19.94 -18.73
CA LEU A 440 -23.82 19.56 -17.33
C LEU A 440 -22.50 19.44 -16.58
N LEU A 441 -22.37 20.15 -15.48
CA LEU A 441 -21.27 20.06 -14.51
C LEU A 441 -21.87 19.55 -13.20
N THR A 442 -21.57 18.34 -12.78
CA THR A 442 -22.19 17.70 -11.62
C THR A 442 -21.17 17.13 -10.66
N ASP A 443 -21.39 17.33 -9.35
CA ASP A 443 -20.68 16.53 -8.36
C ASP A 443 -21.09 15.05 -8.52
N VAL A 444 -20.12 14.15 -8.26
CA VAL A 444 -20.37 12.71 -8.21
C VAL A 444 -21.10 12.31 -6.94
N GLY A 445 -20.77 12.94 -5.80
CA GLY A 445 -21.28 12.62 -4.47
C GLY A 445 -22.41 13.53 -4.03
N LEU A 446 -23.57 13.50 -4.71
CA LEU A 446 -24.75 14.27 -4.29
C LEU A 446 -25.44 13.60 -3.09
N ALA A 447 -25.88 14.42 -2.11
CA ALA A 447 -26.38 13.96 -0.81
C ALA A 447 -27.77 13.30 -0.87
N GLU A 448 -28.62 13.62 -1.85
CA GLU A 448 -30.01 13.14 -1.93
C GLU A 448 -30.33 12.47 -3.26
N GLY A 449 -30.87 11.26 -3.22
CA GLY A 449 -31.47 10.56 -4.35
C GLY A 449 -30.44 9.83 -5.23
N MET A 450 -30.33 10.25 -6.49
CA MET A 450 -29.36 9.69 -7.45
C MET A 450 -27.98 10.31 -7.25
N ASP A 451 -26.93 9.53 -7.50
CA ASP A 451 -25.58 10.08 -7.63
C ASP A 451 -25.42 10.92 -8.92
N GLY A 452 -24.31 11.69 -9.00
CA GLY A 452 -24.07 12.53 -10.18
C GLY A 452 -23.89 11.74 -11.48
N ILE A 453 -23.52 10.45 -11.41
CA ILE A 453 -23.38 9.57 -12.58
C ILE A 453 -24.75 9.14 -13.06
N GLU A 454 -25.63 8.74 -12.15
CA GLU A 454 -27.02 8.40 -12.45
C GLU A 454 -27.78 9.61 -13.00
N LEU A 455 -27.52 10.80 -12.45
CA LEU A 455 -28.04 12.07 -12.99
C LEU A 455 -27.58 12.28 -14.45
N ALA A 456 -26.30 12.06 -14.74
CA ALA A 456 -25.77 12.21 -16.10
C ALA A 456 -26.37 11.20 -17.08
N GLU A 457 -26.61 9.97 -16.66
CA GLU A 457 -27.30 8.95 -17.46
C GLU A 457 -28.75 9.35 -17.73
N ALA A 458 -29.49 9.79 -16.72
CA ALA A 458 -30.86 10.30 -16.85
C ALA A 458 -30.93 11.55 -17.75
N ALA A 459 -30.00 12.48 -17.57
CA ALA A 459 -29.89 13.69 -18.40
C ALA A 459 -29.66 13.38 -19.89
N ARG A 460 -28.79 12.40 -20.18
CA ARG A 460 -28.55 11.93 -21.54
C ARG A 460 -29.74 11.14 -22.13
N GLY A 461 -30.54 10.51 -21.28
CA GLY A 461 -31.82 9.92 -21.67
C GLY A 461 -32.83 10.95 -22.15
N ILE A 462 -32.87 12.12 -21.51
CA ILE A 462 -33.73 13.26 -21.88
C ILE A 462 -33.15 14.02 -23.08
N ARG A 463 -31.83 14.25 -23.07
CA ARG A 463 -31.10 15.02 -24.09
C ARG A 463 -29.87 14.24 -24.58
N PRO A 464 -30.05 13.40 -25.61
CA PRO A 464 -28.94 12.62 -26.17
C PRO A 464 -27.79 13.51 -26.65
N GLY A 465 -26.56 13.20 -26.22
CA GLY A 465 -25.36 13.96 -26.58
C GLY A 465 -25.04 15.13 -25.65
N LEU A 466 -25.78 15.35 -24.53
CA LEU A 466 -25.43 16.37 -23.55
C LEU A 466 -24.03 16.14 -22.99
N PRO A 467 -23.07 17.09 -23.19
CA PRO A 467 -21.75 17.01 -22.61
C PRO A 467 -21.82 17.07 -21.08
N VAL A 468 -21.06 16.19 -20.44
CA VAL A 468 -21.01 16.11 -18.97
C VAL A 468 -19.58 16.24 -18.51
N ILE A 469 -19.38 17.04 -17.45
CA ILE A 469 -18.15 17.13 -16.69
C ILE A 469 -18.49 16.71 -15.26
N PHE A 470 -17.74 15.76 -14.72
CA PHE A 470 -17.89 15.37 -13.33
C PHE A 470 -16.93 16.15 -12.44
N ILE A 471 -17.42 16.55 -11.29
CA ILE A 471 -16.62 17.11 -10.20
C ILE A 471 -16.58 16.06 -9.09
N SER A 472 -15.46 15.86 -8.43
CA SER A 472 -15.38 14.98 -7.28
C SER A 472 -14.35 15.49 -6.27
N GLY A 473 -14.73 15.55 -5.00
CA GLY A 473 -13.77 15.53 -3.90
C GLY A 473 -13.20 14.11 -3.85
N PHE A 474 -11.97 13.89 -4.03
CA PHE A 474 -11.13 12.67 -4.01
C PHE A 474 -11.77 11.30 -3.62
N THR A 475 -13.08 11.22 -3.40
CA THR A 475 -13.82 10.12 -2.78
C THR A 475 -14.64 9.27 -3.75
N ALA A 476 -14.58 9.51 -5.08
CA ALA A 476 -15.31 8.67 -6.02
C ALA A 476 -14.86 7.21 -5.89
N VAL A 477 -15.80 6.32 -5.50
CA VAL A 477 -15.56 4.88 -5.41
C VAL A 477 -15.06 4.34 -6.76
N PRO A 478 -14.25 3.29 -6.76
CA PRO A 478 -13.62 2.73 -7.97
C PRO A 478 -14.60 2.43 -9.11
N GLU A 479 -15.77 1.92 -8.76
CA GLU A 479 -16.87 1.66 -9.69
C GLU A 479 -17.39 2.94 -10.36
N ALA A 480 -17.51 4.03 -9.59
CA ALA A 480 -17.89 5.33 -10.10
C ALA A 480 -16.84 5.88 -11.10
N GLN A 481 -15.56 5.76 -10.79
CA GLN A 481 -14.49 6.17 -11.70
C GLN A 481 -14.49 5.34 -12.99
N GLN A 482 -14.80 4.05 -12.90
CA GLN A 482 -14.91 3.19 -14.09
C GLN A 482 -16.12 3.58 -14.94
N ARG A 483 -17.28 3.88 -14.33
CA ARG A 483 -18.48 4.37 -15.04
C ARG A 483 -18.21 5.71 -15.74
N ILE A 484 -17.53 6.66 -15.07
CA ILE A 484 -17.13 7.96 -15.65
C ILE A 484 -16.20 7.76 -16.85
N ARG A 485 -15.20 6.88 -16.75
CA ARG A 485 -14.30 6.56 -17.87
C ARG A 485 -15.04 5.96 -19.04
N ASN A 486 -15.93 5.01 -18.80
CA ASN A 486 -16.74 4.37 -19.84
C ASN A 486 -17.67 5.40 -20.51
N ALA A 487 -18.11 6.41 -19.78
CA ALA A 487 -18.90 7.51 -20.32
C ALA A 487 -18.09 8.53 -21.15
N GLY A 488 -16.75 8.40 -21.19
CA GLY A 488 -15.83 9.30 -21.92
C GLY A 488 -15.86 10.75 -21.44
N ALA A 489 -16.31 11.01 -20.19
CA ALA A 489 -16.46 12.34 -19.64
C ALA A 489 -15.24 12.73 -18.76
N PRO A 490 -14.77 14.00 -18.81
CA PRO A 490 -13.70 14.47 -17.93
C PRO A 490 -14.17 14.51 -16.46
N LEU A 491 -13.21 14.24 -15.57
CA LEU A 491 -13.37 14.34 -14.12
C LEU A 491 -12.44 15.41 -13.58
N LEU A 492 -13.01 16.41 -12.90
CA LEU A 492 -12.29 17.45 -12.16
C LEU A 492 -12.22 17.10 -10.67
N SER A 493 -11.03 17.03 -10.13
CA SER A 493 -10.84 16.81 -8.68
C SER A 493 -10.88 18.12 -7.93
N LYS A 494 -11.72 18.22 -6.89
CA LYS A 494 -11.74 19.36 -5.94
C LYS A 494 -10.48 19.31 -5.05
N PRO A 495 -9.83 20.47 -4.78
CA PRO A 495 -10.06 21.79 -5.37
C PRO A 495 -9.44 21.92 -6.76
N PHE A 496 -10.12 22.60 -7.68
CA PHE A 496 -9.64 22.88 -9.03
C PHE A 496 -9.58 24.39 -9.29
N SER A 497 -8.67 24.81 -10.17
CA SER A 497 -8.51 26.20 -10.56
C SER A 497 -9.41 26.57 -11.75
N THR A 498 -9.66 27.86 -11.93
CA THR A 498 -10.40 28.40 -13.08
C THR A 498 -9.82 27.96 -14.43
N PRO A 499 -8.47 27.93 -14.65
CA PRO A 499 -7.90 27.39 -15.89
C PRO A 499 -8.17 25.89 -16.11
N GLN A 500 -8.22 25.08 -15.06
CA GLN A 500 -8.55 23.65 -15.17
C GLN A 500 -10.01 23.44 -15.57
N LEU A 501 -10.91 24.25 -15.01
CA LEU A 501 -12.32 24.26 -15.37
C LEU A 501 -12.51 24.63 -16.85
N GLU A 502 -11.84 25.69 -17.32
CA GLU A 502 -11.85 26.13 -18.72
C GLU A 502 -11.37 25.03 -19.68
N LEU A 503 -10.28 24.34 -19.34
CA LEU A 503 -9.74 23.23 -20.12
C LEU A 503 -10.74 22.06 -20.24
N ALA A 504 -11.41 21.71 -19.13
CA ALA A 504 -12.40 20.64 -19.10
C ALA A 504 -13.61 20.98 -19.97
N ILE A 505 -14.12 22.21 -19.90
CA ILE A 505 -15.21 22.70 -20.77
C ILE A 505 -14.79 22.63 -22.24
N GLY A 506 -13.58 23.12 -22.56
CA GLY A 506 -13.05 23.06 -23.92
C GLY A 506 -12.88 21.63 -24.44
N ALA A 507 -12.59 20.65 -23.60
CA ALA A 507 -12.45 19.25 -23.97
C ALA A 507 -13.80 18.64 -24.38
N VAL A 508 -14.87 18.82 -23.59
CA VAL A 508 -16.19 18.24 -23.89
C VAL A 508 -16.86 18.88 -25.10
N LEU A 509 -16.69 20.18 -25.30
CA LEU A 509 -17.27 20.89 -26.44
C LEU A 509 -16.60 20.54 -27.79
N ARG A 510 -15.36 20.03 -27.79
CA ARG A 510 -14.68 19.56 -28.99
C ARG A 510 -15.16 18.18 -29.43
N GLN A 511 -15.60 17.35 -28.52
CA GLN A 511 -16.13 16.01 -28.85
C GLN A 511 -17.45 16.07 -29.64
N GLU A 512 -18.20 17.19 -29.54
CA GLU A 512 -19.47 17.40 -30.26
C GLU A 512 -19.32 17.73 -31.77
N ARG A 513 -18.12 18.08 -32.27
CA ARG A 513 -18.00 18.35 -33.71
C ARG A 513 -17.98 17.02 -34.46
N PRO A 514 -19.10 16.65 -35.19
CA PRO A 514 -19.10 15.43 -35.98
C PRO A 514 -17.98 15.54 -37.03
N ARG A 515 -17.18 14.46 -37.16
CA ARG A 515 -16.26 14.28 -38.29
C ARG A 515 -17.09 14.46 -39.58
N ARG A 516 -17.05 15.66 -40.20
CA ARG A 516 -17.59 15.90 -41.50
C ARG A 516 -17.02 14.81 -42.41
N ARG A 517 -17.87 13.86 -42.83
CA ARG A 517 -17.57 12.89 -43.87
C ARG A 517 -16.97 13.67 -45.04
N ARG A 518 -15.75 13.40 -45.37
CA ARG A 518 -15.18 13.70 -46.67
C ARG A 518 -15.99 12.90 -47.68
N THR A 519 -17.10 13.46 -48.14
CA THR A 519 -17.80 12.95 -49.31
C THR A 519 -16.91 13.12 -50.53
N ASP A 520 -16.52 12.01 -51.04
CA ASP A 520 -15.90 11.74 -52.34
C ASP A 520 -16.40 12.68 -53.44
N ARG A 521 -15.55 13.60 -53.89
CA ARG A 521 -15.64 14.20 -55.22
C ARG A 521 -14.74 13.39 -56.16
N ARG A 522 -15.19 12.20 -56.51
CA ARG A 522 -14.74 11.52 -57.73
C ARG A 522 -15.97 11.00 -58.45
N ARG A 523 -16.53 11.82 -59.34
CA ARG A 523 -17.23 11.44 -60.56
C ARG A 523 -17.53 12.69 -61.37
N SER A 524 -16.72 12.91 -62.36
CA SER A 524 -17.05 13.36 -63.69
C SER A 524 -15.81 13.90 -64.41
N ARG A 525 -15.18 13.07 -65.18
CA ARG A 525 -14.61 13.39 -66.48
C ARG A 525 -14.43 12.08 -67.23
N SER A 526 -15.40 11.77 -68.05
CA SER A 526 -15.25 10.95 -69.29
C SER A 526 -14.60 11.77 -70.33
#